data_d78355be6913950b459312d65b74ac3e
#
_entry.id   d78355be6913950b459312d65b74ac3e
#
_cell.length_a   1.000
_cell.length_b   1.000
_cell.length_c   1.000
_cell.angle_alpha   90.00
_cell.angle_beta   90.00
_cell.angle_gamma   90.00
#
_symmetry.space_group_name_H-M   'P 1'
#
loop_
_entity.id
_entity.type
_entity.pdbx_description
1 polymer ?
#
loop_
_entity_poly.entity_id
_entity_poly.type
_entity_poly.pdbx_seq_one_letter_code
_entity_poly.pdbx_strand_id
1 'polypeptide(L)'
;MRKKFLSFLLILATFFTMLPVHTVSAATDDNELNIYAMYLTPTTKGDSVLLESKGHYLLIDLASSDHEPSNIKQLNTLGVTHVDVMFSHLHKDHVGGSSTSILSGLKQLAAAGISVDTLYLPDPSLAPLSTNNPSRYSQLQTYMSSLPDSRIVYLNVGKHISVGDADGEVVGPLDTNLLSPNMYTNISSIQERYIRYENNCSLALIFTCGSTRYFTAGDCYGDEAKALVSHYGKNLQCNIMKLNHHGIGSGNTLALLEDIHPSYSFITNTGLSDINPQNNKWLSYTALNRAASYGPCYLLGNEKKTLIYHIVNDQITLYKGNTIASGKKMTGWQYLYGADGYYRDHDMYYLDSDCEPLTGVQKIDNHYFYFQHGGRMDYGTYRSNGSYTGWKSYATQKRYFHLSSDKKYAYMNHGVEKAGNDFYYFNSKGFVMLPDSNTTDSDVDTEETIYPTQIGSNYYYIDSDGVVDINMWEEIDGTYYYFGKDGKMYKNKVANIDGDYYILESDGSMVTADEHNELYEFKNKIYAVRTDGTLVTGKCAKFDGKKYYFNASGVLQTNKIIQLGKHKYYFNSNGELVTNKKIKINGRIYYSSKTGILSTKKK
;
A
#
# COMPACT_ATOMS: atom_id res chain seq x y z
N MET A 1 -78.99 -3.37 14.55
CA MET A 1 -79.57 -2.16 15.17
C MET A 1 -78.47 -1.14 15.48
N ARG A 2 -78.76 0.10 15.06
CA ARG A 2 -78.10 1.39 15.44
C ARG A 2 -76.68 1.60 14.91
N LYS A 3 -76.51 2.49 14.15
CA LYS A 3 -76.86 3.87 13.68
C LYS A 3 -75.53 4.64 13.50
N LYS A 4 -75.37 5.11 12.25
CA LYS A 4 -74.35 6.03 11.81
C LYS A 4 -74.45 7.37 12.58
N PHE A 5 -73.31 8.02 12.86
CA PHE A 5 -73.25 9.47 12.98
C PHE A 5 -72.10 10.01 12.13
N LEU A 6 -72.46 10.80 11.14
CA LEU A 6 -71.62 11.61 10.27
C LEU A 6 -71.37 12.91 11.05
N SER A 7 -70.15 13.36 11.16
CA SER A 7 -69.85 14.76 11.54
C SER A 7 -68.85 15.31 10.54
N PHE A 8 -69.34 16.26 9.76
CA PHE A 8 -68.58 17.14 8.89
C PHE A 8 -67.70 18.03 9.77
N LEU A 9 -66.39 18.08 9.51
CA LEU A 9 -65.52 19.12 10.05
C LEU A 9 -64.91 19.87 8.87
N LEU A 10 -65.20 21.17 8.84
CA LEU A 10 -64.78 22.19 7.92
C LEU A 10 -63.25 22.29 7.94
N ILE A 11 -62.59 22.08 6.80
CA ILE A 11 -61.14 22.33 6.65
C ILE A 11 -60.98 23.80 6.29
N LEU A 12 -60.52 24.60 7.25
CA LEU A 12 -60.02 25.95 7.05
C LEU A 12 -58.55 25.82 6.58
N ALA A 13 -58.32 26.03 5.28
CA ALA A 13 -56.98 26.06 4.71
C ALA A 13 -56.32 27.42 5.07
N THR A 14 -55.50 27.43 6.10
CA THR A 14 -54.53 28.51 6.32
C THR A 14 -53.26 28.19 5.55
N PHE A 15 -53.00 28.93 4.50
CA PHE A 15 -51.71 28.99 3.83
C PHE A 15 -50.67 29.54 4.81
N PHE A 16 -49.93 28.66 5.46
CA PHE A 16 -48.64 28.99 6.06
C PHE A 16 -47.60 28.95 4.96
N THR A 17 -47.16 30.12 4.49
CA THR A 17 -45.91 30.24 3.73
C THR A 17 -44.79 29.79 4.63
N MET A 18 -44.29 28.54 4.40
CA MET A 18 -43.03 28.09 4.97
C MET A 18 -41.94 28.94 4.33
N LEU A 19 -41.45 29.93 5.06
CA LEU A 19 -40.13 30.48 4.84
C LEU A 19 -39.15 29.30 5.03
N PRO A 20 -38.14 29.16 4.13
CA PRO A 20 -37.11 28.14 4.36
C PRO A 20 -36.46 28.45 5.70
N VAL A 21 -36.65 27.55 6.66
CA VAL A 21 -35.79 27.52 7.85
C VAL A 21 -34.41 27.17 7.32
N HIS A 22 -33.58 28.17 7.16
CA HIS A 22 -32.16 27.96 7.11
C HIS A 22 -31.83 27.35 8.47
N THR A 23 -31.66 26.01 8.49
CA THR A 23 -30.91 25.37 9.54
C THR A 23 -29.53 26.01 9.45
N VAL A 24 -29.25 26.96 10.32
CA VAL A 24 -27.89 27.29 10.66
C VAL A 24 -27.36 25.98 11.25
N SER A 25 -26.66 25.20 10.45
CA SER A 25 -25.78 24.17 10.94
C SER A 25 -24.94 24.89 11.99
N ALA A 26 -25.03 24.45 13.24
CA ALA A 26 -24.05 24.85 14.23
C ALA A 26 -22.71 24.57 13.55
N ALA A 27 -21.90 25.62 13.35
CA ALA A 27 -20.56 25.45 12.88
C ALA A 27 -19.93 24.44 13.85
N THR A 28 -19.62 23.27 13.37
CA THR A 28 -18.77 22.34 14.11
C THR A 28 -17.48 23.12 14.33
N ASP A 29 -17.02 23.16 15.57
CA ASP A 29 -15.77 23.84 15.95
C ASP A 29 -14.58 23.00 15.48
N ASP A 30 -14.64 22.57 14.20
CA ASP A 30 -13.67 21.68 13.59
C ASP A 30 -12.39 22.46 13.32
N ASN A 31 -11.28 21.95 13.80
CA ASN A 31 -9.96 22.47 13.42
C ASN A 31 -9.72 22.18 11.93
N GLU A 32 -9.38 23.22 11.18
CA GLU A 32 -9.13 23.10 9.74
C GLU A 32 -7.83 23.78 9.33
N LEU A 33 -7.04 23.10 8.50
CA LEU A 33 -5.86 23.65 7.84
C LEU A 33 -5.72 23.06 6.43
N ASN A 34 -5.53 23.93 5.46
CA ASN A 34 -5.21 23.58 4.08
C ASN A 34 -3.77 23.98 3.77
N ILE A 35 -2.96 23.01 3.35
CA ILE A 35 -1.57 23.24 2.92
C ILE A 35 -1.50 23.02 1.41
N TYR A 36 -1.33 24.09 0.65
CA TYR A 36 -1.15 24.06 -0.80
C TYR A 36 0.35 24.02 -1.10
N ALA A 37 0.88 22.84 -1.41
CA ALA A 37 2.21 22.70 -1.99
C ALA A 37 2.12 23.06 -3.46
N MET A 38 2.52 24.30 -3.80
CA MET A 38 2.16 24.94 -5.07
C MET A 38 3.05 24.45 -6.21
N TYR A 39 2.40 23.93 -7.29
CA TYR A 39 3.10 23.68 -8.54
C TYR A 39 3.23 24.98 -9.33
N LEU A 40 4.44 25.36 -9.64
CA LEU A 40 4.79 26.60 -10.31
C LEU A 40 5.38 26.33 -11.70
N THR A 41 5.14 27.23 -12.63
CA THR A 41 5.70 27.18 -13.99
C THR A 41 6.48 28.45 -14.29
N PRO A 42 7.61 28.40 -14.98
CA PRO A 42 8.33 27.17 -15.41
C PRO A 42 8.84 26.34 -14.22
N THR A 43 9.04 25.03 -14.44
CA THR A 43 9.60 24.15 -13.40
C THR A 43 11.08 24.48 -13.22
N THR A 44 11.38 25.31 -12.25
CA THR A 44 12.73 25.67 -11.82
C THR A 44 12.75 25.60 -10.29
N LYS A 45 13.90 25.86 -9.67
CA LYS A 45 13.98 25.88 -8.21
C LYS A 45 13.22 27.06 -7.64
N GLY A 46 12.65 26.89 -6.49
CA GLY A 46 11.97 27.90 -5.74
C GLY A 46 10.89 27.33 -4.85
N ASP A 47 10.78 27.88 -3.66
CA ASP A 47 9.80 27.46 -2.66
C ASP A 47 8.57 28.39 -2.69
N SER A 48 7.40 27.79 -2.64
CA SER A 48 6.16 28.50 -2.37
C SER A 48 5.11 27.54 -1.84
N VAL A 49 4.63 27.80 -0.63
CA VAL A 49 3.59 27.03 0.06
C VAL A 49 2.56 27.99 0.62
N LEU A 50 1.29 27.77 0.33
CA LEU A 50 0.20 28.55 0.90
C LEU A 50 -0.48 27.76 2.01
N LEU A 51 -0.59 28.33 3.19
CA LEU A 51 -1.44 27.84 4.27
C LEU A 51 -2.74 28.62 4.27
N GLU A 52 -3.84 27.92 4.44
CA GLU A 52 -5.17 28.53 4.59
C GLU A 52 -5.91 27.86 5.73
N SER A 53 -6.48 28.63 6.62
CA SER A 53 -7.37 28.17 7.69
C SER A 53 -8.40 29.23 8.02
N LYS A 54 -9.69 28.85 7.97
CA LYS A 54 -10.80 29.75 8.32
C LYS A 54 -10.76 31.11 7.59
N GLY A 55 -10.29 31.12 6.33
CA GLY A 55 -10.18 32.33 5.50
C GLY A 55 -8.95 33.21 5.80
N HIS A 56 -8.03 32.77 6.67
CA HIS A 56 -6.72 33.38 6.87
C HIS A 56 -5.70 32.69 5.97
N TYR A 57 -4.85 33.48 5.32
CA TYR A 57 -3.90 33.01 4.32
C TYR A 57 -2.47 33.41 4.71
N LEU A 58 -1.55 32.46 4.72
CA LEU A 58 -0.12 32.69 4.86
C LEU A 58 0.63 32.07 3.68
N LEU A 59 1.27 32.92 2.88
CA LEU A 59 2.14 32.47 1.79
C LEU A 59 3.58 32.38 2.27
N ILE A 60 4.11 31.19 2.36
CA ILE A 60 5.49 30.89 2.75
C ILE A 60 6.33 30.85 1.48
N ASP A 61 7.22 31.81 1.33
CA ASP A 61 8.07 32.05 0.18
C ASP A 61 7.29 32.31 -1.15
N LEU A 62 7.90 33.06 -2.04
CA LEU A 62 7.32 33.47 -3.33
C LEU A 62 8.01 32.83 -4.54
N ALA A 63 8.95 31.88 -4.31
CA ALA A 63 9.82 31.34 -5.33
C ALA A 63 10.66 32.45 -6.03
N SER A 64 10.96 32.31 -7.34
CA SER A 64 11.61 33.36 -8.12
C SER A 64 10.58 34.18 -8.91
N SER A 65 10.95 35.37 -9.40
CA SER A 65 10.07 36.23 -10.18
C SER A 65 9.49 35.57 -11.44
N ASP A 66 10.13 34.52 -11.96
CA ASP A 66 9.64 33.79 -13.12
C ASP A 66 8.41 32.92 -12.79
N HIS A 67 8.18 32.62 -11.50
CA HIS A 67 7.08 31.80 -11.01
C HIS A 67 5.84 32.59 -10.57
N GLU A 68 5.97 33.88 -10.36
CA GLU A 68 4.90 34.72 -9.80
C GLU A 68 3.60 34.69 -10.55
N PRO A 69 3.58 34.63 -11.92
CA PRO A 69 2.32 34.45 -12.63
C PRO A 69 1.55 33.21 -12.19
N SER A 70 2.26 32.15 -11.79
CA SER A 70 1.66 30.91 -11.29
C SER A 70 1.16 31.05 -9.85
N ASN A 71 1.92 31.72 -8.97
CA ASN A 71 1.50 32.08 -7.62
C ASN A 71 0.22 32.92 -7.64
N ILE A 72 0.23 34.01 -8.40
CA ILE A 72 -0.92 34.92 -8.56
C ILE A 72 -2.12 34.17 -9.10
N LYS A 73 -1.94 33.33 -10.12
CA LYS A 73 -3.02 32.52 -10.68
C LYS A 73 -3.63 31.59 -9.62
N GLN A 74 -2.81 30.99 -8.77
CA GLN A 74 -3.29 30.12 -7.69
C GLN A 74 -4.08 30.92 -6.65
N LEU A 75 -3.54 32.05 -6.19
CA LEU A 75 -4.20 32.94 -5.23
C LEU A 75 -5.54 33.46 -5.77
N ASN A 76 -5.56 33.91 -7.02
CA ASN A 76 -6.80 34.34 -7.69
C ASN A 76 -7.82 33.21 -7.83
N THR A 77 -7.37 31.97 -8.09
CA THR A 77 -8.27 30.80 -8.16
C THR A 77 -8.94 30.53 -6.82
N LEU A 78 -8.26 30.83 -5.72
CA LEU A 78 -8.78 30.72 -4.35
C LEU A 78 -9.56 31.97 -3.90
N GLY A 79 -9.60 33.04 -4.73
CA GLY A 79 -10.26 34.27 -4.40
C GLY A 79 -9.52 35.11 -3.34
N VAL A 80 -8.23 34.91 -3.17
CA VAL A 80 -7.40 35.62 -2.17
C VAL A 80 -7.18 37.07 -2.62
N THR A 81 -7.54 38.01 -1.77
CA THR A 81 -7.31 39.46 -1.95
C THR A 81 -6.38 40.05 -0.90
N HIS A 82 -6.21 39.34 0.21
CA HIS A 82 -5.34 39.68 1.34
C HIS A 82 -4.56 38.46 1.75
N VAL A 83 -3.26 38.62 2.01
CA VAL A 83 -2.38 37.51 2.39
C VAL A 83 -1.26 38.00 3.32
N ASP A 84 -0.98 37.23 4.35
CA ASP A 84 0.28 37.35 5.05
C ASP A 84 1.38 36.63 4.26
N VAL A 85 2.58 37.19 4.23
CA VAL A 85 3.74 36.61 3.54
C VAL A 85 4.84 36.35 4.56
N MET A 86 5.47 35.19 4.49
CA MET A 86 6.65 34.84 5.27
C MET A 86 7.80 34.48 4.33
N PHE A 87 8.95 35.10 4.52
CA PHE A 87 10.18 34.66 3.88
C PHE A 87 11.01 33.80 4.85
N SER A 88 11.29 32.56 4.43
CA SER A 88 12.15 31.67 5.20
C SER A 88 13.58 32.25 5.34
N HIS A 89 14.08 32.81 4.25
CA HIS A 89 15.32 33.59 4.16
C HIS A 89 15.28 34.51 2.93
N LEU A 90 16.30 35.29 2.66
CA LEU A 90 16.24 36.38 1.68
C LEU A 90 16.90 36.03 0.32
N HIS A 91 17.08 34.78 -0.06
CA HIS A 91 17.51 34.43 -1.40
C HIS A 91 16.41 34.68 -2.45
N LYS A 92 16.83 34.97 -3.69
CA LYS A 92 15.94 35.39 -4.77
C LYS A 92 14.84 34.39 -5.11
N ASP A 93 15.12 33.11 -4.96
CA ASP A 93 14.22 31.97 -5.24
C ASP A 93 13.27 31.66 -4.07
N HIS A 94 13.25 32.54 -3.05
CA HIS A 94 12.31 32.52 -1.93
C HIS A 94 11.53 33.83 -1.81
N VAL A 95 12.15 34.96 -2.15
CA VAL A 95 11.50 36.28 -1.99
C VAL A 95 10.76 36.77 -3.25
N GLY A 96 10.60 35.93 -4.29
CA GLY A 96 10.10 36.37 -5.58
C GLY A 96 11.08 37.30 -6.28
N GLY A 97 12.37 37.13 -6.02
CA GLY A 97 13.42 38.01 -6.52
C GLY A 97 13.75 37.79 -7.99
N SER A 98 14.08 38.88 -8.69
CA SER A 98 14.69 38.85 -10.01
C SER A 98 16.20 39.04 -9.92
N SER A 99 16.88 39.06 -11.06
CA SER A 99 18.30 39.42 -11.13
C SER A 99 18.61 40.85 -10.65
N THR A 100 17.59 41.70 -10.64
CA THR A 100 17.74 43.14 -10.38
C THR A 100 16.99 43.63 -9.12
N SER A 101 16.04 42.87 -8.59
CA SER A 101 15.21 43.33 -7.46
C SER A 101 14.71 42.17 -6.61
N ILE A 102 14.79 42.30 -5.30
CA ILE A 102 14.14 41.38 -4.34
C ILE A 102 12.65 41.70 -4.11
N LEU A 103 12.17 42.83 -4.63
CA LEU A 103 10.80 43.29 -4.46
C LEU A 103 9.87 42.88 -5.60
N SER A 104 10.39 42.15 -6.59
CA SER A 104 9.60 41.82 -7.78
C SER A 104 8.31 41.10 -7.42
N GLY A 105 8.36 40.07 -6.57
CA GLY A 105 7.22 39.28 -6.14
C GLY A 105 6.16 40.08 -5.41
N LEU A 106 6.55 40.82 -4.40
CA LEU A 106 5.63 41.66 -3.64
C LEU A 106 4.94 42.70 -4.53
N LYS A 107 5.69 43.28 -5.50
CA LYS A 107 5.11 44.24 -6.48
C LYS A 107 4.13 43.55 -7.43
N GLN A 108 4.38 42.33 -7.84
CA GLN A 108 3.46 41.60 -8.71
C GLN A 108 2.19 41.19 -7.98
N LEU A 109 2.26 40.81 -6.69
CA LEU A 109 1.08 40.59 -5.84
C LEU A 109 0.23 41.87 -5.80
N ALA A 110 0.85 43.00 -5.48
CA ALA A 110 0.15 44.30 -5.44
C ALA A 110 -0.47 44.70 -6.79
N ALA A 111 0.26 44.47 -7.90
CA ALA A 111 -0.26 44.74 -9.26
C ALA A 111 -1.44 43.83 -9.63
N ALA A 112 -1.54 42.64 -9.03
CA ALA A 112 -2.67 41.73 -9.18
C ALA A 112 -3.86 42.04 -8.24
N GLY A 113 -3.76 43.10 -7.42
CA GLY A 113 -4.78 43.48 -6.45
C GLY A 113 -4.80 42.65 -5.19
N ILE A 114 -3.67 41.97 -4.89
CA ILE A 114 -3.48 41.15 -3.67
C ILE A 114 -2.66 41.96 -2.68
N SER A 115 -3.27 42.34 -1.55
CA SER A 115 -2.61 43.10 -0.48
C SER A 115 -1.79 42.17 0.40
N VAL A 116 -0.61 42.63 0.80
CA VAL A 116 0.22 41.96 1.82
C VAL A 116 -0.01 42.68 3.15
N ASP A 117 -0.68 42.02 4.08
CA ASP A 117 -1.04 42.65 5.38
C ASP A 117 0.14 42.59 6.35
N THR A 118 0.74 41.38 6.53
CA THR A 118 1.95 41.22 7.34
C THR A 118 3.04 40.56 6.51
N LEU A 119 4.24 41.13 6.57
CA LEU A 119 5.44 40.51 6.05
C LEU A 119 6.28 39.99 7.23
N TYR A 120 6.32 38.69 7.39
CA TYR A 120 7.18 38.02 8.37
C TYR A 120 8.58 37.80 7.78
N LEU A 121 9.59 38.22 8.49
CA LEU A 121 11.00 38.12 8.08
C LEU A 121 11.84 37.48 9.18
N PRO A 122 12.91 36.76 8.85
CA PRO A 122 13.94 36.43 9.84
C PRO A 122 14.40 37.68 10.54
N ASP A 123 14.67 37.58 11.85
CA ASP A 123 15.28 38.70 12.57
C ASP A 123 16.66 39.05 11.94
N PRO A 124 16.93 40.32 11.61
CA PRO A 124 18.22 40.72 11.01
C PRO A 124 19.46 40.29 11.78
N SER A 125 19.33 40.06 13.09
CA SER A 125 20.41 39.57 13.93
C SER A 125 20.79 38.10 13.65
N LEU A 126 19.92 37.31 13.06
CA LEU A 126 20.15 35.88 12.74
C LEU A 126 21.20 35.69 11.65
N ALA A 127 21.35 36.64 10.72
CA ALA A 127 22.33 36.56 9.63
C ALA A 127 23.08 37.89 9.45
N PRO A 128 23.75 38.40 10.50
CA PRO A 128 24.36 39.76 10.50
C PRO A 128 25.56 39.88 9.54
N LEU A 129 26.17 38.74 9.18
CA LEU A 129 27.40 38.70 8.38
C LEU A 129 27.16 38.57 6.88
N SER A 130 25.91 38.47 6.44
CA SER A 130 25.59 38.45 5.00
C SER A 130 25.87 39.83 4.38
N THR A 131 26.70 39.87 3.34
CA THR A 131 27.10 41.13 2.67
C THR A 131 25.95 41.89 2.03
N ASN A 132 24.84 41.22 1.74
CA ASN A 132 23.66 41.77 1.04
C ASN A 132 22.45 41.99 1.95
N ASN A 133 22.38 41.37 3.13
CA ASN A 133 21.22 41.43 4.00
C ASN A 133 20.80 42.84 4.42
N PRO A 134 21.71 43.74 4.87
CA PRO A 134 21.27 45.07 5.28
C PRO A 134 20.54 45.84 4.18
N SER A 135 21.01 45.74 2.95
CA SER A 135 20.35 46.38 1.79
C SER A 135 19.00 45.73 1.48
N ARG A 136 18.88 44.42 1.58
CA ARG A 136 17.60 43.69 1.33
C ARG A 136 16.56 44.04 2.37
N TYR A 137 16.89 44.05 3.65
CA TYR A 137 16.00 44.46 4.73
C TYR A 137 15.56 45.92 4.57
N SER A 138 16.46 46.84 4.24
CA SER A 138 16.13 48.26 4.01
C SER A 138 15.17 48.44 2.84
N GLN A 139 15.33 47.67 1.74
CA GLN A 139 14.41 47.71 0.60
C GLN A 139 13.04 47.20 1.01
N LEU A 140 12.93 46.08 1.74
CA LEU A 140 11.68 45.52 2.22
C LEU A 140 10.96 46.48 3.18
N GLN A 141 11.70 47.06 4.16
CA GLN A 141 11.16 48.04 5.08
C GLN A 141 10.60 49.26 4.34
N THR A 142 11.37 49.83 3.42
CA THR A 142 10.94 51.00 2.62
C THR A 142 9.69 50.68 1.82
N TYR A 143 9.64 49.52 1.18
CA TYR A 143 8.48 49.10 0.39
C TYR A 143 7.25 48.90 1.26
N MET A 144 7.33 48.13 2.34
CA MET A 144 6.18 47.83 3.21
C MET A 144 5.67 49.10 3.89
N SER A 145 6.56 50.01 4.29
CA SER A 145 6.16 51.32 4.87
C SER A 145 5.44 52.23 3.87
N SER A 146 5.53 51.94 2.57
CA SER A 146 4.77 52.69 1.53
C SER A 146 3.37 52.13 1.28
N LEU A 147 3.04 50.97 1.86
CA LEU A 147 1.72 50.33 1.70
C LEU A 147 0.83 50.69 2.90
N PRO A 148 -0.46 51.01 2.68
CA PRO A 148 -1.38 51.26 3.78
C PRO A 148 -1.62 49.95 4.56
N ASP A 149 -1.74 50.09 5.87
CA ASP A 149 -2.10 48.99 6.81
C ASP A 149 -1.17 47.78 6.84
N SER A 150 -0.03 47.83 6.11
CA SER A 150 0.97 46.78 6.07
C SER A 150 2.02 46.92 7.19
N ARG A 151 2.48 45.78 7.69
CA ARG A 151 3.49 45.74 8.76
C ARG A 151 4.59 44.69 8.50
N ILE A 152 5.75 44.88 9.12
CA ILE A 152 6.80 43.86 9.19
C ILE A 152 6.86 43.31 10.62
N VAL A 153 6.98 41.99 10.71
CA VAL A 153 7.21 41.26 11.95
C VAL A 153 8.50 40.44 11.82
N TYR A 154 9.42 40.64 12.71
CA TYR A 154 10.67 39.90 12.76
C TYR A 154 10.55 38.68 13.65
N LEU A 155 11.01 37.53 13.11
CA LEU A 155 10.89 36.21 13.71
C LEU A 155 12.23 35.68 14.16
N ASN A 156 12.23 35.09 15.34
CA ASN A 156 13.28 34.24 15.89
C ASN A 156 12.67 33.11 16.71
N VAL A 157 13.49 32.18 17.19
CA VAL A 157 13.04 31.01 17.94
C VAL A 157 12.09 31.38 19.09
N GLY A 158 11.00 30.62 19.21
CA GLY A 158 9.93 30.82 20.21
C GLY A 158 8.90 31.89 19.84
N LYS A 159 8.99 32.50 18.64
CA LYS A 159 7.92 33.36 18.11
C LYS A 159 6.88 32.48 17.39
N HIS A 160 5.66 33.03 17.31
CA HIS A 160 4.53 32.32 16.72
C HIS A 160 3.89 33.13 15.59
N ILE A 161 3.33 32.40 14.62
CA ILE A 161 2.47 32.90 13.54
C ILE A 161 1.16 32.14 13.60
N SER A 162 0.03 32.83 13.71
CA SER A 162 -1.29 32.19 13.69
C SER A 162 -1.89 32.28 12.28
N VAL A 163 -2.42 31.14 11.79
CA VAL A 163 -3.17 31.05 10.54
C VAL A 163 -4.50 30.36 10.85
N GLY A 164 -5.54 31.13 11.17
CA GLY A 164 -6.83 30.58 11.63
C GLY A 164 -6.64 29.63 12.83
N ASP A 165 -6.97 28.34 12.64
CA ASP A 165 -6.84 27.31 13.67
C ASP A 165 -5.41 26.76 13.81
N ALA A 166 -4.48 27.14 12.93
CA ALA A 166 -3.10 26.68 12.99
C ALA A 166 -2.19 27.66 13.69
N ASP A 167 -1.31 27.14 14.54
CA ASP A 167 -0.25 27.89 15.22
C ASP A 167 1.13 27.41 14.74
N GLY A 168 1.91 28.32 14.19
CA GLY A 168 3.26 28.09 13.68
C GLY A 168 4.33 28.58 14.65
N GLU A 169 4.97 27.69 15.36
CA GLU A 169 6.10 27.99 16.23
C GLU A 169 7.41 28.02 15.43
N VAL A 170 8.21 29.07 15.63
CA VAL A 170 9.57 29.15 15.09
C VAL A 170 10.51 28.32 15.96
N VAL A 171 11.03 27.24 15.40
CA VAL A 171 11.94 26.31 16.07
C VAL A 171 13.41 26.44 15.65
N GLY A 172 13.70 27.23 14.63
CA GLY A 172 15.04 27.51 14.15
C GLY A 172 15.17 28.82 13.36
N PRO A 173 16.38 29.31 13.10
CA PRO A 173 17.69 28.74 13.46
C PRO A 173 18.02 28.88 14.94
N LEU A 174 18.60 27.81 15.51
CA LEU A 174 18.83 27.74 16.98
C LEU A 174 20.07 28.50 17.46
N ASP A 175 21.15 28.44 16.71
CA ASP A 175 22.41 29.04 17.13
C ASP A 175 23.16 29.66 15.95
N THR A 176 23.08 30.98 15.88
CA THR A 176 23.75 31.77 14.84
C THR A 176 25.29 31.80 15.01
N ASN A 177 25.83 31.47 16.18
CA ASN A 177 27.28 31.40 16.40
C ASN A 177 27.88 30.13 15.79
N LEU A 178 27.11 29.03 15.74
CA LEU A 178 27.50 27.80 15.06
C LEU A 178 27.40 27.93 13.53
N LEU A 179 26.73 28.94 13.02
CA LEU A 179 26.40 29.13 11.60
C LEU A 179 27.26 30.26 10.96
N SER A 180 28.43 30.55 11.49
CA SER A 180 29.34 31.60 10.94
C SER A 180 29.88 31.19 9.56
N PRO A 181 29.99 32.12 8.58
CA PRO A 181 30.69 31.89 7.31
C PRO A 181 32.10 31.35 7.47
N ASN A 182 32.75 31.63 8.61
CA ASN A 182 34.08 31.13 8.94
C ASN A 182 34.11 29.60 9.20
N MET A 183 32.99 28.96 9.43
CA MET A 183 32.90 27.49 9.53
C MET A 183 33.14 26.77 8.19
N TYR A 184 32.97 27.47 7.09
CA TYR A 184 33.11 26.93 5.74
C TYR A 184 34.47 27.19 5.11
N THR A 185 35.54 27.18 5.91
CA THR A 185 36.94 27.48 5.47
C THR A 185 37.44 26.51 4.37
N ASN A 186 36.88 25.32 4.30
CA ASN A 186 37.14 24.34 3.23
C ASN A 186 36.54 24.74 1.85
N ILE A 187 35.68 25.76 1.83
CA ILE A 187 35.10 26.29 0.60
C ILE A 187 35.94 27.50 0.17
N SER A 188 36.56 27.44 -1.00
CA SER A 188 37.43 28.50 -1.51
C SER A 188 36.68 29.78 -1.84
N SER A 189 35.45 29.71 -2.32
CA SER A 189 34.61 30.86 -2.68
C SER A 189 34.01 31.50 -1.44
N ILE A 190 34.36 32.73 -1.15
CA ILE A 190 33.74 33.53 -0.08
C ILE A 190 32.24 33.69 -0.32
N GLN A 191 31.82 33.91 -1.57
CA GLN A 191 30.39 34.04 -1.91
C GLN A 191 29.61 32.77 -1.59
N GLU A 192 30.16 31.59 -1.88
CA GLU A 192 29.50 30.31 -1.55
C GLU A 192 29.41 30.06 -0.05
N ARG A 193 30.41 30.53 0.73
CA ARG A 193 30.35 30.49 2.21
C ARG A 193 29.17 31.29 2.74
N TYR A 194 28.95 32.49 2.21
CA TYR A 194 27.82 33.33 2.63
C TYR A 194 26.49 32.75 2.21
N ILE A 195 26.39 32.15 1.01
CA ILE A 195 25.17 31.46 0.56
C ILE A 195 24.80 30.33 1.53
N ARG A 196 25.74 29.48 1.90
CA ARG A 196 25.50 28.40 2.86
C ARG A 196 25.13 28.91 4.24
N TYR A 197 25.77 29.99 4.67
CA TYR A 197 25.46 30.67 5.92
C TYR A 197 24.02 31.21 5.92
N GLU A 198 23.61 31.94 4.88
CA GLU A 198 22.27 32.48 4.75
C GLU A 198 21.23 31.35 4.73
N ASN A 199 21.50 30.23 4.03
CA ASN A 199 20.61 29.08 4.00
C ASN A 199 20.47 28.42 5.39
N ASN A 200 21.55 28.27 6.13
CA ASN A 200 21.47 27.76 7.51
C ASN A 200 20.72 28.70 8.47
N CYS A 201 20.60 29.96 8.12
CA CYS A 201 19.79 30.93 8.86
C CYS A 201 18.32 30.98 8.41
N SER A 202 17.88 30.03 7.59
CA SER A 202 16.47 29.89 7.23
C SER A 202 15.60 29.64 8.47
N LEU A 203 14.45 30.32 8.54
CA LEU A 203 13.47 30.05 9.58
C LEU A 203 12.96 28.61 9.45
N ALA A 204 13.02 27.87 10.53
CA ALA A 204 12.39 26.57 10.66
C ALA A 204 11.13 26.71 11.52
N LEU A 205 9.99 26.22 11.04
CA LEU A 205 8.70 26.31 11.72
C LEU A 205 7.99 24.96 11.79
N ILE A 206 7.21 24.81 12.83
CA ILE A 206 6.25 23.74 12.98
C ILE A 206 4.87 24.37 13.15
N PHE A 207 4.01 24.18 12.14
CA PHE A 207 2.60 24.54 12.23
C PHE A 207 1.82 23.40 12.83
N THR A 208 0.99 23.68 13.84
CA THR A 208 0.16 22.71 14.55
C THR A 208 -1.32 23.09 14.39
N CYS A 209 -2.15 22.16 13.92
CA CYS A 209 -3.59 22.28 13.84
C CYS A 209 -4.20 21.00 14.44
N GLY A 210 -4.84 21.11 15.62
CA GLY A 210 -5.18 19.95 16.40
C GLY A 210 -3.93 19.17 16.84
N SER A 211 -3.87 17.89 16.50
CA SER A 211 -2.67 17.04 16.67
C SER A 211 -1.80 16.92 15.40
N THR A 212 -2.30 17.43 14.26
CA THR A 212 -1.58 17.39 12.99
C THR A 212 -0.51 18.48 12.94
N ARG A 213 0.72 18.11 12.56
CA ARG A 213 1.87 18.99 12.52
C ARG A 213 2.53 19.00 11.14
N TYR A 214 2.91 20.21 10.70
CA TYR A 214 3.60 20.46 9.43
C TYR A 214 4.95 21.15 9.69
N PHE A 215 6.03 20.55 9.17
CA PHE A 215 7.39 21.10 9.28
C PHE A 215 7.85 21.72 7.96
N THR A 216 8.44 22.92 8.04
CA THR A 216 9.12 23.61 6.94
C THR A 216 10.34 24.37 7.48
N ALA A 217 11.45 24.38 6.72
CA ALA A 217 12.67 25.06 7.14
C ALA A 217 13.45 25.66 5.95
N GLY A 218 12.75 26.21 4.96
CA GLY A 218 13.35 26.86 3.80
C GLY A 218 14.49 26.05 3.19
N ASP A 219 15.68 26.66 3.11
CA ASP A 219 16.89 26.06 2.55
C ASP A 219 17.89 25.60 3.62
N CYS A 220 17.39 25.23 4.79
CA CYS A 220 18.19 24.72 5.90
C CYS A 220 19.22 23.65 5.43
N TYR A 221 20.48 23.82 5.85
CA TYR A 221 21.56 22.87 5.63
C TYR A 221 21.80 21.95 6.84
N GLY A 222 22.80 21.07 6.69
CA GLY A 222 23.08 20.01 7.66
C GLY A 222 23.50 20.48 9.04
N ASP A 223 24.07 21.68 9.17
CA ASP A 223 24.52 22.21 10.48
C ASP A 223 23.29 22.61 11.31
N GLU A 224 22.35 23.34 10.73
CA GLU A 224 21.08 23.66 11.38
C GLU A 224 20.22 22.40 11.58
N ALA A 225 20.17 21.50 10.62
CA ALA A 225 19.46 20.22 10.78
C ALA A 225 19.99 19.41 11.99
N LYS A 226 21.32 19.42 12.23
CA LYS A 226 21.92 18.78 13.42
C LYS A 226 21.56 19.52 14.71
N ALA A 227 21.55 20.85 14.67
CA ALA A 227 21.18 21.66 15.82
C ALA A 227 19.73 21.39 16.24
N LEU A 228 18.80 21.35 15.28
CA LEU A 228 17.40 21.01 15.51
C LEU A 228 17.25 19.61 16.14
N VAL A 229 17.89 18.58 15.57
CA VAL A 229 17.91 17.22 16.11
C VAL A 229 18.46 17.19 17.54
N SER A 230 19.59 17.84 17.77
CA SER A 230 20.25 17.87 19.10
C SER A 230 19.37 18.53 20.15
N HIS A 231 18.63 19.58 19.79
CA HIS A 231 17.83 20.38 20.72
C HIS A 231 16.46 19.77 20.98
N TYR A 232 15.75 19.36 19.93
CA TYR A 232 14.35 18.94 20.01
C TYR A 232 14.16 17.41 19.96
N GLY A 233 15.04 16.66 19.29
CA GLY A 233 14.88 15.22 19.09
C GLY A 233 13.49 14.88 18.58
N LYS A 234 12.83 13.91 19.20
CA LYS A 234 11.47 13.46 18.84
C LYS A 234 10.36 14.53 18.97
N ASN A 235 10.63 15.66 19.62
CA ASN A 235 9.68 16.78 19.63
C ASN A 235 9.54 17.45 18.25
N LEU A 236 10.42 17.13 17.29
CA LEU A 236 10.29 17.53 15.88
C LEU A 236 9.23 16.72 15.12
N GLN A 237 8.66 15.66 15.68
CA GLN A 237 7.72 14.78 14.97
C GLN A 237 6.60 15.57 14.32
N CYS A 238 6.40 15.36 13.00
CA CYS A 238 5.37 16.02 12.19
C CYS A 238 4.77 15.03 11.19
N ASN A 239 3.49 15.20 10.89
CA ASN A 239 2.77 14.39 9.90
C ASN A 239 3.18 14.73 8.46
N ILE A 240 3.43 16.02 8.20
CA ILE A 240 3.74 16.55 6.87
C ILE A 240 5.06 17.30 6.94
N MET A 241 5.91 17.10 5.93
CA MET A 241 7.19 17.80 5.82
C MET A 241 7.44 18.32 4.40
N LYS A 242 7.77 19.60 4.27
CA LYS A 242 8.49 20.08 3.09
C LYS A 242 9.96 19.73 3.25
N LEU A 243 10.54 19.00 2.29
CA LEU A 243 11.98 18.73 2.33
C LEU A 243 12.78 20.03 2.18
N ASN A 244 13.82 20.15 3.00
CA ASN A 244 14.66 21.33 3.02
C ASN A 244 15.45 21.49 1.72
N HIS A 245 15.66 22.73 1.31
CA HIS A 245 16.53 23.13 0.21
C HIS A 245 16.33 22.26 -1.06
N HIS A 246 15.08 22.24 -1.54
CA HIS A 246 14.68 21.52 -2.76
C HIS A 246 15.09 20.04 -2.79
N GLY A 247 15.19 19.39 -1.62
CA GLY A 247 15.56 17.98 -1.48
C GLY A 247 17.06 17.70 -1.52
N ILE A 248 17.91 18.67 -1.21
CA ILE A 248 19.36 18.43 -1.09
C ILE A 248 19.68 17.49 0.07
N GLY A 249 20.67 16.60 -0.12
CA GLY A 249 20.98 15.54 0.86
C GLY A 249 21.47 16.05 2.21
N SER A 250 22.22 17.16 2.23
CA SER A 250 22.79 17.74 3.46
C SER A 250 21.72 18.33 4.40
N GLY A 251 20.69 18.97 3.87
CA GLY A 251 19.59 19.55 4.65
C GLY A 251 18.56 18.50 5.11
N ASN A 252 18.57 17.29 4.52
CA ASN A 252 17.64 16.21 4.81
C ASN A 252 18.39 14.98 5.32
N THR A 253 19.01 15.14 6.50
CA THR A 253 19.82 14.09 7.13
C THR A 253 18.93 12.93 7.61
N LEU A 254 19.53 11.73 7.77
CA LEU A 254 18.78 10.59 8.31
C LEU A 254 18.22 10.91 9.70
N ALA A 255 19.06 11.49 10.59
CA ALA A 255 18.64 11.84 11.95
C ALA A 255 17.46 12.83 11.97
N LEU A 256 17.46 13.84 11.10
CA LEU A 256 16.34 14.79 11.02
C LEU A 256 15.04 14.07 10.59
N LEU A 257 15.11 13.21 9.58
CA LEU A 257 13.95 12.47 9.09
C LEU A 257 13.48 11.41 10.09
N GLU A 258 14.39 10.80 10.86
CA GLU A 258 14.05 9.90 11.97
C GLU A 258 13.29 10.61 13.09
N ASP A 259 13.65 11.85 13.41
CA ASP A 259 12.99 12.63 14.46
C ASP A 259 11.69 13.26 13.98
N ILE A 260 11.63 13.76 12.74
CA ILE A 260 10.39 14.29 12.17
C ILE A 260 9.40 13.15 11.86
N HIS A 261 9.86 12.03 11.32
CA HIS A 261 9.06 10.86 10.97
C HIS A 261 7.78 11.19 10.16
N PRO A 262 7.91 11.84 8.99
CA PRO A 262 6.76 12.36 8.28
C PRO A 262 5.93 11.27 7.60
N SER A 263 4.62 11.25 7.81
CA SER A 263 3.69 10.39 7.05
C SER A 263 3.59 10.81 5.58
N TYR A 264 3.81 12.10 5.29
CA TYR A 264 3.85 12.67 3.95
C TYR A 264 4.99 13.68 3.84
N SER A 265 5.63 13.71 2.68
CA SER A 265 6.59 14.75 2.38
C SER A 265 6.48 15.23 0.93
N PHE A 266 6.96 16.42 0.65
CA PHE A 266 6.99 16.97 -0.69
C PHE A 266 8.21 17.86 -0.92
N ILE A 267 8.53 18.04 -2.20
CA ILE A 267 9.59 18.93 -2.68
C ILE A 267 8.97 19.89 -3.66
N THR A 268 9.12 21.18 -3.39
CA THR A 268 8.60 22.25 -4.20
C THR A 268 9.37 22.37 -5.51
N ASN A 269 8.63 22.43 -6.60
CA ASN A 269 9.06 22.81 -7.94
C ASN A 269 10.28 22.08 -8.54
N THR A 270 10.59 20.90 -8.04
CA THR A 270 11.68 20.05 -8.53
C THR A 270 11.10 18.78 -9.13
N GLY A 271 11.65 18.34 -10.26
CA GLY A 271 11.27 17.11 -10.94
C GLY A 271 12.45 16.15 -11.10
N LEU A 272 12.16 14.93 -11.56
CA LEU A 272 13.19 13.90 -11.80
C LEU A 272 14.23 14.32 -12.82
N SER A 273 13.86 15.17 -13.79
CA SER A 273 14.81 15.77 -14.76
C SER A 273 15.92 16.57 -14.09
N ASP A 274 15.71 17.03 -12.85
CA ASP A 274 16.67 17.81 -12.09
C ASP A 274 17.64 16.93 -11.30
N ILE A 275 17.41 15.62 -11.28
CA ILE A 275 18.31 14.64 -10.70
C ILE A 275 19.47 14.42 -11.66
N ASN A 276 20.65 14.89 -11.31
CA ASN A 276 21.87 14.47 -11.98
C ASN A 276 22.58 13.42 -11.13
N PRO A 277 22.60 12.13 -11.55
CA PRO A 277 23.25 11.06 -10.82
C PRO A 277 24.75 11.30 -10.58
N GLN A 278 25.38 12.10 -11.45
CA GLN A 278 26.82 12.39 -11.39
C GLN A 278 27.15 13.65 -10.58
N ASN A 279 26.19 14.56 -10.37
CA ASN A 279 26.45 15.85 -9.76
C ASN A 279 25.63 16.20 -8.51
N ASN A 280 24.68 15.40 -8.05
CA ASN A 280 23.90 15.54 -6.80
C ASN A 280 23.74 16.99 -6.22
N LYS A 281 23.82 18.03 -7.10
CA LYS A 281 23.94 19.41 -6.65
C LYS A 281 22.64 19.94 -6.05
N TRP A 282 21.49 19.37 -6.45
CA TRP A 282 20.23 19.99 -6.13
C TRP A 282 19.18 19.03 -5.54
N LEU A 283 18.88 17.92 -6.19
CA LEU A 283 18.00 16.87 -5.67
C LEU A 283 18.83 15.63 -5.38
N SER A 284 18.77 15.13 -4.17
CA SER A 284 19.51 13.95 -3.74
C SER A 284 18.62 12.71 -3.67
N TYR A 285 18.97 11.66 -4.41
CA TYR A 285 18.33 10.34 -4.24
C TYR A 285 18.36 9.86 -2.79
N THR A 286 19.44 10.16 -2.07
CA THR A 286 19.57 9.78 -0.67
C THR A 286 18.51 10.47 0.19
N ALA A 287 18.23 11.75 -0.05
CA ALA A 287 17.18 12.48 0.67
C ALA A 287 15.79 11.93 0.34
N LEU A 288 15.52 11.68 -0.95
CA LEU A 288 14.28 11.06 -1.40
C LEU A 288 14.07 9.68 -0.77
N ASN A 289 15.06 8.79 -0.85
CA ASN A 289 14.96 7.45 -0.30
C ASN A 289 14.77 7.45 1.22
N ARG A 290 15.40 8.39 1.93
CA ARG A 290 15.18 8.56 3.37
C ARG A 290 13.75 8.99 3.68
N ALA A 291 13.26 10.03 3.00
CA ALA A 291 11.88 10.50 3.18
C ALA A 291 10.86 9.42 2.82
N ALA A 292 11.04 8.75 1.68
CA ALA A 292 10.18 7.68 1.20
C ALA A 292 10.14 6.44 2.11
N SER A 293 11.08 6.30 3.04
CA SER A 293 11.07 5.22 4.04
C SER A 293 10.02 5.46 5.14
N TYR A 294 9.58 6.70 5.32
CA TYR A 294 8.59 7.08 6.34
C TYR A 294 7.19 7.28 5.76
N GLY A 295 7.08 7.72 4.51
CA GLY A 295 5.82 7.94 3.81
C GLY A 295 6.00 8.44 2.38
N PRO A 296 4.91 8.61 1.62
CA PRO A 296 4.97 9.15 0.27
C PRO A 296 5.70 10.51 0.21
N CYS A 297 6.68 10.60 -0.71
CA CYS A 297 7.42 11.84 -0.97
C CYS A 297 7.16 12.32 -2.40
N TYR A 298 6.43 13.42 -2.56
CA TYR A 298 5.99 13.95 -3.83
C TYR A 298 6.94 15.01 -4.40
N LEU A 299 7.29 14.88 -5.67
CA LEU A 299 8.03 15.90 -6.42
C LEU A 299 7.05 16.71 -7.26
N LEU A 300 6.81 17.97 -6.90
CA LEU A 300 5.80 18.79 -7.59
C LEU A 300 6.10 18.99 -9.07
N GLY A 301 7.37 19.02 -9.47
CA GLY A 301 7.76 19.07 -10.87
C GLY A 301 7.31 17.86 -11.70
N ASN A 302 7.18 16.68 -11.07
CA ASN A 302 6.62 15.48 -11.70
C ASN A 302 5.10 15.47 -11.64
N GLU A 303 4.53 15.90 -10.53
CA GLU A 303 3.09 15.94 -10.32
C GLU A 303 2.39 16.90 -11.29
N LYS A 304 3.07 17.97 -11.70
CA LYS A 304 2.57 19.03 -12.62
C LYS A 304 1.23 19.63 -12.19
N LYS A 305 0.96 19.58 -10.90
CA LYS A 305 -0.23 20.12 -10.25
C LYS A 305 0.09 20.41 -8.79
N THR A 306 -0.60 21.40 -8.22
CA THR A 306 -0.58 21.66 -6.79
C THR A 306 -1.12 20.46 -6.03
N LEU A 307 -0.46 20.08 -4.95
CA LEU A 307 -0.97 19.13 -3.96
C LEU A 307 -1.58 19.90 -2.80
N ILE A 308 -2.72 19.44 -2.32
CA ILE A 308 -3.46 20.07 -1.24
C ILE A 308 -3.63 19.05 -0.13
N TYR A 309 -2.97 19.30 0.99
CA TYR A 309 -3.20 18.55 2.22
C TYR A 309 -4.33 19.26 2.97
N HIS A 310 -5.50 18.67 2.94
CA HIS A 310 -6.70 19.15 3.61
C HIS A 310 -6.83 18.42 4.94
N ILE A 311 -6.69 19.13 6.03
CA ILE A 311 -6.68 18.64 7.40
C ILE A 311 -7.95 19.13 8.07
N VAL A 312 -8.78 18.20 8.53
CA VAL A 312 -9.96 18.49 9.33
C VAL A 312 -10.00 17.50 10.49
N ASN A 313 -10.02 18.00 11.72
CA ASN A 313 -10.03 17.16 12.93
C ASN A 313 -8.98 16.04 12.90
N ASP A 314 -7.74 16.40 12.58
CA ASP A 314 -6.58 15.52 12.48
C ASP A 314 -6.59 14.52 11.30
N GLN A 315 -7.68 14.48 10.51
CA GLN A 315 -7.73 13.66 9.31
C GLN A 315 -7.10 14.41 8.13
N ILE A 316 -6.05 13.82 7.55
CA ILE A 316 -5.37 14.36 6.38
C ILE A 316 -5.99 13.74 5.13
N THR A 317 -6.56 14.57 4.25
CA THR A 317 -7.00 14.14 2.91
C THR A 317 -6.16 14.84 1.86
N LEU A 318 -5.59 14.07 0.95
CA LEU A 318 -4.70 14.61 -0.09
C LEU A 318 -5.44 14.77 -1.42
N TYR A 319 -5.39 15.99 -1.99
CA TYR A 319 -5.93 16.30 -3.29
C TYR A 319 -4.86 16.78 -4.26
N LYS A 320 -5.06 16.47 -5.55
CA LYS A 320 -4.23 16.96 -6.66
C LYS A 320 -5.07 17.87 -7.55
N GLY A 321 -4.82 19.17 -7.49
CA GLY A 321 -5.62 20.17 -8.21
C GLY A 321 -5.31 21.59 -7.74
N ASN A 322 -6.13 22.56 -8.15
CA ASN A 322 -5.94 23.95 -7.76
C ASN A 322 -6.81 24.36 -6.55
N THR A 323 -7.90 23.65 -6.32
CA THR A 323 -8.77 23.82 -5.14
C THR A 323 -9.23 22.43 -4.69
N ILE A 324 -9.69 22.29 -3.45
CA ILE A 324 -10.27 21.05 -2.94
C ILE A 324 -11.48 20.65 -3.80
N ALA A 325 -12.36 21.59 -4.12
CA ALA A 325 -13.57 21.34 -4.90
C ALA A 325 -13.30 20.83 -6.33
N SER A 326 -12.19 21.25 -6.95
CA SER A 326 -11.77 20.85 -8.30
C SER A 326 -10.67 19.78 -8.28
N GLY A 327 -10.14 19.46 -7.11
CA GLY A 327 -9.06 18.51 -6.91
C GLY A 327 -9.51 17.06 -7.01
N LYS A 328 -8.64 16.21 -7.50
CA LYS A 328 -8.83 14.76 -7.45
C LYS A 328 -8.26 14.23 -6.15
N LYS A 329 -9.09 13.57 -5.34
CA LYS A 329 -8.65 12.86 -4.14
C LYS A 329 -7.63 11.79 -4.54
N MET A 330 -6.50 11.74 -3.87
CA MET A 330 -5.41 10.81 -4.19
C MET A 330 -5.61 9.51 -3.44
N THR A 331 -6.06 8.48 -4.16
CA THR A 331 -6.30 7.12 -3.65
C THR A 331 -5.76 6.09 -4.62
N GLY A 332 -5.65 4.84 -4.19
CA GLY A 332 -5.16 3.75 -5.02
C GLY A 332 -3.64 3.83 -5.26
N TRP A 333 -3.18 3.26 -6.34
CA TRP A 333 -1.76 3.21 -6.69
C TRP A 333 -1.17 4.58 -6.91
N GLN A 334 -0.12 4.91 -6.15
CA GLN A 334 0.70 6.09 -6.28
C GLN A 334 2.11 5.69 -6.71
N TYR A 335 2.54 6.24 -7.81
CA TYR A 335 3.87 6.04 -8.38
C TYR A 335 4.64 7.35 -8.22
N LEU A 336 5.56 7.41 -7.29
CA LEU A 336 6.10 8.69 -6.85
C LEU A 336 7.34 9.13 -7.61
N TYR A 337 8.21 8.22 -7.95
CA TYR A 337 9.29 8.48 -8.89
C TYR A 337 9.90 7.17 -9.42
N GLY A 338 10.53 7.25 -10.58
CA GLY A 338 11.31 6.22 -11.21
C GLY A 338 12.09 6.86 -12.33
N ALA A 339 13.41 6.78 -12.29
CA ALA A 339 14.22 7.30 -13.37
C ALA A 339 14.01 6.44 -14.62
N ASP A 340 13.75 7.07 -15.75
CA ASP A 340 13.74 6.40 -17.05
C ASP A 340 15.05 5.62 -17.25
N GLY A 341 14.97 4.28 -17.17
CA GLY A 341 16.09 3.38 -17.39
C GLY A 341 16.83 2.87 -16.14
N TYR A 342 16.52 3.31 -14.93
CA TYR A 342 17.07 2.78 -13.70
C TYR A 342 15.98 2.25 -12.77
N TYR A 343 15.71 0.96 -12.83
CA TYR A 343 14.68 0.24 -12.05
C TYR A 343 14.92 0.20 -10.53
N ARG A 344 15.89 0.94 -10.01
CA ARG A 344 16.23 0.91 -8.59
C ARG A 344 15.36 1.81 -7.72
N ASP A 345 14.55 2.68 -8.36
CA ASP A 345 14.01 3.85 -7.66
C ASP A 345 12.50 4.01 -7.91
N HIS A 346 11.77 2.88 -7.99
CA HIS A 346 10.32 2.90 -8.05
C HIS A 346 9.74 2.84 -6.64
N ASP A 347 9.42 3.97 -6.07
CA ASP A 347 8.63 4.00 -4.86
C ASP A 347 7.14 4.00 -5.22
N MET A 348 6.52 2.86 -4.95
CA MET A 348 5.11 2.62 -5.14
C MET A 348 4.43 2.56 -3.77
N TYR A 349 3.27 3.22 -3.69
CA TYR A 349 2.39 3.19 -2.52
C TYR A 349 0.98 2.88 -2.98
N TYR A 350 0.17 2.40 -2.08
CA TYR A 350 -1.27 2.30 -2.30
C TYR A 350 -1.97 3.06 -1.18
N LEU A 351 -2.70 4.13 -1.55
CA LEU A 351 -3.47 4.92 -0.60
C LEU A 351 -4.91 4.39 -0.55
N ASP A 352 -5.42 4.21 0.64
CA ASP A 352 -6.81 3.80 0.86
C ASP A 352 -7.83 4.93 0.58
N SER A 353 -9.08 4.75 0.98
CA SER A 353 -10.14 5.76 0.81
C SER A 353 -9.89 7.04 1.60
N ASP A 354 -9.11 6.97 2.65
CA ASP A 354 -8.77 8.09 3.53
C ASP A 354 -7.44 8.75 3.19
N CYS A 355 -6.84 8.33 2.07
CA CYS A 355 -5.53 8.73 1.56
C CYS A 355 -4.34 8.19 2.39
N GLU A 356 -4.58 7.28 3.34
CA GLU A 356 -3.54 6.70 4.15
C GLU A 356 -2.77 5.61 3.37
N PRO A 357 -1.44 5.58 3.44
CA PRO A 357 -0.66 4.55 2.79
C PRO A 357 -0.84 3.20 3.49
N LEU A 358 -1.22 2.18 2.73
CA LEU A 358 -1.32 0.81 3.24
C LEU A 358 0.03 0.29 3.71
N THR A 359 0.03 -0.49 4.79
CA THR A 359 1.22 -1.14 5.37
C THR A 359 1.01 -2.63 5.56
N GLY A 360 2.11 -3.38 5.73
CA GLY A 360 2.08 -4.82 5.92
C GLY A 360 1.63 -5.59 4.66
N VAL A 361 1.04 -6.76 4.87
CA VAL A 361 0.53 -7.61 3.78
C VAL A 361 -0.88 -7.18 3.40
N GLN A 362 -1.08 -6.84 2.13
CA GLN A 362 -2.37 -6.40 1.60
C GLN A 362 -2.74 -7.20 0.35
N LYS A 363 -4.03 -7.47 0.19
CA LYS A 363 -4.57 -8.09 -1.03
C LYS A 363 -5.27 -7.04 -1.89
N ILE A 364 -4.74 -6.77 -3.07
CA ILE A 364 -5.25 -5.80 -4.04
C ILE A 364 -5.40 -6.52 -5.39
N ASP A 365 -6.57 -6.46 -6.02
CA ASP A 365 -6.86 -7.07 -7.33
C ASP A 365 -6.41 -8.54 -7.45
N ASN A 366 -6.70 -9.34 -6.41
CA ASN A 366 -6.33 -10.75 -6.29
C ASN A 366 -4.83 -11.06 -6.16
N HIS A 367 -3.96 -10.06 -6.07
CA HIS A 367 -2.54 -10.22 -5.77
C HIS A 367 -2.22 -9.81 -4.34
N TYR A 368 -1.17 -10.41 -3.76
CA TYR A 368 -0.69 -10.06 -2.43
C TYR A 368 0.54 -9.17 -2.55
N PHE A 369 0.54 -8.07 -1.78
CA PHE A 369 1.62 -7.10 -1.73
C PHE A 369 2.13 -6.98 -0.31
N TYR A 370 3.38 -6.60 -0.17
CA TYR A 370 3.93 -6.22 1.12
C TYR A 370 4.38 -4.77 1.06
N PHE A 371 3.80 -3.95 1.93
CA PHE A 371 4.18 -2.56 2.11
C PHE A 371 5.00 -2.42 3.40
N GLN A 372 6.13 -1.76 3.32
CA GLN A 372 7.01 -1.48 4.46
C GLN A 372 6.32 -0.56 5.46
N HIS A 373 6.95 -0.30 6.61
CA HIS A 373 6.35 0.50 7.68
C HIS A 373 5.89 1.90 7.21
N GLY A 374 6.63 2.57 6.33
CA GLY A 374 6.22 3.84 5.72
C GLY A 374 5.27 3.71 4.51
N GLY A 375 4.69 2.55 4.26
CA GLY A 375 3.77 2.30 3.15
C GLY A 375 4.42 2.06 1.79
N ARG A 376 5.76 2.10 1.70
CA ARG A 376 6.47 1.80 0.45
C ARG A 376 6.34 0.32 0.10
N MET A 377 5.91 0.03 -1.13
CA MET A 377 5.82 -1.34 -1.63
C MET A 377 7.19 -2.02 -1.63
N ASP A 378 7.24 -3.23 -1.13
CA ASP A 378 8.43 -4.07 -1.21
C ASP A 378 8.43 -4.91 -2.49
N TYR A 379 9.59 -5.29 -2.95
CA TYR A 379 9.79 -6.05 -4.18
C TYR A 379 11.01 -6.96 -4.07
N GLY A 380 11.11 -7.93 -4.98
CA GLY A 380 12.21 -8.90 -5.02
C GLY A 380 13.59 -8.27 -5.26
N THR A 381 14.61 -9.10 -5.25
CA THR A 381 15.98 -8.66 -5.53
C THR A 381 16.13 -8.25 -6.99
N TYR A 382 16.68 -7.07 -7.22
CA TYR A 382 17.00 -6.60 -8.56
C TYR A 382 17.99 -7.53 -9.26
N ARG A 383 17.68 -7.90 -10.48
CA ARG A 383 18.57 -8.67 -11.36
C ARG A 383 19.14 -7.77 -12.47
N SER A 384 20.31 -8.11 -12.97
CA SER A 384 20.99 -7.36 -14.05
C SER A 384 20.19 -7.23 -15.36
N ASN A 385 19.14 -8.04 -15.53
CA ASN A 385 18.22 -7.98 -16.65
C ASN A 385 17.04 -7.01 -16.47
N GLY A 386 17.04 -6.21 -15.40
CA GLY A 386 15.95 -5.26 -15.11
C GLY A 386 14.71 -5.88 -14.45
N SER A 387 14.80 -7.08 -13.90
CA SER A 387 13.68 -7.79 -13.26
C SER A 387 13.77 -7.71 -11.73
N TYR A 388 12.64 -7.47 -11.07
CA TYR A 388 12.47 -7.60 -9.62
C TYR A 388 11.79 -8.91 -9.21
N THR A 389 11.67 -9.85 -10.14
CA THR A 389 11.11 -11.17 -9.88
C THR A 389 12.16 -12.04 -9.18
N GLY A 390 11.77 -12.75 -8.14
CA GLY A 390 12.61 -13.73 -7.47
C GLY A 390 12.60 -13.64 -5.95
N TRP A 391 13.51 -14.41 -5.38
CA TRP A 391 13.67 -14.54 -3.94
C TRP A 391 14.22 -13.26 -3.31
N LYS A 392 13.68 -12.91 -2.14
CA LYS A 392 14.24 -11.89 -1.25
C LYS A 392 14.32 -12.47 0.18
N SER A 393 15.51 -12.39 0.76
CA SER A 393 15.77 -12.87 2.12
C SER A 393 15.56 -11.78 3.16
N TYR A 394 15.04 -12.17 4.31
CA TYR A 394 14.81 -11.34 5.49
C TYR A 394 15.33 -12.11 6.72
N ALA A 395 16.58 -11.91 7.05
CA ALA A 395 17.25 -12.69 8.08
C ALA A 395 17.13 -14.21 7.81
N THR A 396 16.29 -14.91 8.60
CA THR A 396 16.07 -16.37 8.48
C THR A 396 14.91 -16.75 7.57
N GLN A 397 14.18 -15.79 7.01
CA GLN A 397 12.98 -16.02 6.21
C GLN A 397 13.14 -15.48 4.80
N LYS A 398 12.38 -15.99 3.84
CA LYS A 398 12.41 -15.54 2.44
C LYS A 398 11.00 -15.41 1.86
N ARG A 399 10.84 -14.44 0.93
CA ARG A 399 9.64 -14.23 0.11
C ARG A 399 9.99 -14.40 -1.36
N TYR A 400 9.01 -14.69 -2.17
CA TYR A 400 9.15 -14.69 -3.62
C TYR A 400 8.23 -13.63 -4.24
N PHE A 401 8.78 -12.82 -5.14
CA PHE A 401 8.07 -11.74 -5.79
C PHE A 401 7.97 -11.98 -7.30
N HIS A 402 6.85 -11.55 -7.87
CA HIS A 402 6.62 -11.48 -9.29
C HIS A 402 6.45 -10.03 -9.71
N LEU A 403 7.03 -9.65 -10.86
CA LEU A 403 6.78 -8.36 -11.48
C LEU A 403 5.49 -8.44 -12.31
N SER A 404 4.61 -7.44 -12.21
CA SER A 404 3.42 -7.34 -13.05
C SER A 404 3.78 -7.27 -14.54
N SER A 405 2.85 -7.67 -15.41
CA SER A 405 3.08 -7.72 -16.87
C SER A 405 3.42 -6.34 -17.47
N ASP A 406 2.88 -5.27 -16.90
CA ASP A 406 3.16 -3.88 -17.26
C ASP A 406 4.41 -3.31 -16.56
N LYS A 407 5.10 -4.14 -15.76
CA LYS A 407 6.32 -3.83 -14.99
C LYS A 407 6.19 -2.68 -13.99
N LYS A 408 4.98 -2.35 -13.56
CA LYS A 408 4.74 -1.23 -12.64
C LYS A 408 4.85 -1.62 -11.18
N TYR A 409 4.46 -2.83 -10.80
CA TYR A 409 4.46 -3.26 -9.41
C TYR A 409 4.90 -4.72 -9.26
N ALA A 410 5.39 -5.07 -8.07
CA ALA A 410 5.76 -6.42 -7.70
C ALA A 410 4.79 -6.96 -6.64
N TYR A 411 4.27 -8.16 -6.86
CA TYR A 411 3.43 -8.87 -5.91
C TYR A 411 4.13 -10.13 -5.42
N MET A 412 3.78 -10.60 -4.23
CA MET A 412 4.39 -11.76 -3.60
C MET A 412 3.49 -12.98 -3.66
N ASN A 413 4.09 -14.16 -3.54
CA ASN A 413 3.39 -15.43 -3.43
C ASN A 413 2.65 -15.54 -2.08
N HIS A 414 1.54 -16.28 -2.10
CA HIS A 414 0.72 -16.57 -0.94
C HIS A 414 0.01 -17.92 -1.11
N GLY A 415 0.05 -18.78 -0.09
CA GLY A 415 -0.42 -20.16 -0.22
C GLY A 415 0.57 -21.03 -0.98
N VAL A 416 0.08 -22.09 -1.64
CA VAL A 416 0.95 -22.96 -2.45
C VAL A 416 1.12 -22.38 -3.83
N GLU A 417 2.30 -21.89 -4.13
CA GLU A 417 2.62 -21.26 -5.42
C GLU A 417 4.03 -21.59 -5.90
N LYS A 418 4.22 -21.52 -7.23
CA LYS A 418 5.50 -21.78 -7.86
C LYS A 418 6.48 -20.63 -7.66
N ALA A 419 7.69 -20.96 -7.22
CA ALA A 419 8.79 -20.02 -7.05
C ALA A 419 10.08 -20.62 -7.64
N GLY A 420 10.51 -20.14 -8.79
CA GLY A 420 11.56 -20.78 -9.57
C GLY A 420 11.03 -22.04 -10.28
N ASN A 421 11.63 -23.19 -10.03
CA ASN A 421 11.20 -24.45 -10.61
C ASN A 421 10.21 -25.22 -9.73
N ASP A 422 10.19 -24.94 -8.43
CA ASP A 422 9.53 -25.74 -7.39
C ASP A 422 8.31 -25.00 -6.81
N PHE A 423 7.48 -25.73 -6.06
CA PHE A 423 6.33 -25.19 -5.35
C PHE A 423 6.67 -25.02 -3.88
N TYR A 424 6.19 -23.94 -3.26
CA TYR A 424 6.40 -23.62 -1.85
C TYR A 424 5.09 -23.19 -1.22
N TYR A 425 4.96 -23.43 0.07
CA TYR A 425 3.86 -22.85 0.84
C TYR A 425 4.29 -21.51 1.43
N PHE A 426 3.58 -20.44 1.07
CA PHE A 426 3.78 -19.10 1.62
C PHE A 426 2.69 -18.80 2.65
N ASN A 427 3.10 -18.46 3.88
CA ASN A 427 2.16 -18.13 4.95
C ASN A 427 1.41 -16.81 4.69
N SER A 428 0.53 -16.41 5.63
CA SER A 428 -0.24 -15.16 5.51
C SER A 428 0.60 -13.89 5.44
N LYS A 429 1.89 -13.95 5.82
CA LYS A 429 2.86 -12.86 5.67
C LYS A 429 3.71 -12.98 4.40
N GLY A 430 3.44 -13.97 3.54
CA GLY A 430 4.18 -14.24 2.30
C GLY A 430 5.55 -14.90 2.50
N PHE A 431 5.87 -15.38 3.71
CA PHE A 431 7.11 -16.10 3.95
C PHE A 431 6.94 -17.59 3.68
N VAL A 432 7.99 -18.21 3.11
CA VAL A 432 8.05 -19.66 2.94
C VAL A 432 7.92 -20.33 4.30
N MET A 433 7.09 -21.34 4.36
CA MET A 433 7.03 -22.26 5.51
C MET A 433 8.08 -23.35 5.34
N LEU A 434 8.79 -23.63 6.41
CA LEU A 434 9.63 -24.82 6.56
C LEU A 434 8.86 -25.85 7.39
N PRO A 435 9.19 -27.15 7.30
CA PRO A 435 8.58 -28.16 8.17
C PRO A 435 8.83 -27.83 9.64
N ASP A 436 7.91 -28.21 10.50
CA ASP A 436 8.10 -28.07 11.94
C ASP A 436 9.25 -28.97 12.40
N SER A 437 10.14 -28.46 13.25
CA SER A 437 11.26 -29.22 13.81
C SER A 437 10.84 -30.46 14.63
N ASN A 438 9.54 -30.57 14.95
CA ASN A 438 8.95 -31.72 15.63
C ASN A 438 8.45 -32.84 14.68
N THR A 439 8.57 -32.60 13.34
CA THR A 439 8.16 -33.57 12.32
C THR A 439 9.32 -34.40 11.78
N THR A 440 10.51 -34.22 12.34
CA THR A 440 11.69 -35.00 12.01
C THR A 440 12.02 -35.92 13.20
N ASP A 441 12.07 -37.24 12.97
CA ASP A 441 12.52 -38.20 13.99
C ASP A 441 14.04 -38.36 13.87
N SER A 442 14.78 -37.87 14.88
CA SER A 442 16.25 -37.78 14.86
C SER A 442 16.97 -39.01 15.41
N ASP A 443 16.29 -40.12 15.68
CA ASP A 443 16.87 -41.20 16.47
C ASP A 443 17.39 -42.40 15.68
N VAL A 444 17.43 -42.41 14.35
CA VAL A 444 17.97 -43.53 13.56
C VAL A 444 18.76 -43.06 12.35
N ASP A 445 19.88 -43.70 12.11
CA ASP A 445 20.85 -43.58 10.98
C ASP A 445 20.22 -43.97 9.60
N THR A 446 18.97 -43.64 9.34
CA THR A 446 18.21 -43.88 8.12
C THR A 446 17.51 -42.61 7.68
N GLU A 447 17.32 -42.42 6.39
CA GLU A 447 16.66 -41.28 5.74
C GLU A 447 15.55 -40.69 6.60
N GLU A 448 15.71 -39.39 6.95
CA GLU A 448 14.82 -38.64 7.83
C GLU A 448 13.38 -38.69 7.29
N THR A 449 12.46 -39.36 8.02
CA THR A 449 11.06 -39.47 7.62
C THR A 449 10.38 -38.11 7.87
N ILE A 450 9.93 -37.46 6.81
CA ILE A 450 9.19 -36.18 6.88
C ILE A 450 7.71 -36.49 6.98
N TYR A 451 7.05 -36.00 8.04
CA TYR A 451 5.61 -36.11 8.22
C TYR A 451 4.87 -34.90 7.66
N PRO A 452 3.60 -35.08 7.21
CA PRO A 452 2.83 -33.96 6.67
C PRO A 452 2.64 -32.80 7.67
N THR A 453 3.03 -31.61 7.28
CA THR A 453 2.88 -30.40 8.09
C THR A 453 1.42 -29.92 8.08
N GLN A 454 0.83 -29.74 9.26
CA GLN A 454 -0.53 -29.20 9.37
C GLN A 454 -0.52 -27.67 9.30
N ILE A 455 -1.29 -27.13 8.37
CA ILE A 455 -1.51 -25.68 8.24
C ILE A 455 -3.02 -25.41 8.19
N GLY A 456 -3.54 -24.87 9.27
CA GLY A 456 -4.97 -24.74 9.48
C GLY A 456 -5.66 -26.10 9.55
N SER A 457 -6.61 -26.37 8.67
CA SER A 457 -7.31 -27.67 8.56
C SER A 457 -6.72 -28.62 7.51
N ASN A 458 -5.68 -28.20 6.81
CA ASN A 458 -5.07 -28.93 5.73
C ASN A 458 -3.69 -29.48 6.12
N TYR A 459 -3.23 -30.50 5.41
CA TYR A 459 -1.91 -31.08 5.56
C TYR A 459 -1.16 -30.97 4.24
N TYR A 460 0.13 -30.69 4.31
CA TYR A 460 1.05 -30.53 3.19
C TYR A 460 2.32 -31.33 3.45
N TYR A 461 2.87 -31.96 2.43
CA TYR A 461 4.21 -32.52 2.51
C TYR A 461 5.19 -31.42 2.12
N ILE A 462 6.03 -31.01 3.06
CA ILE A 462 7.00 -29.93 2.91
C ILE A 462 8.36 -30.48 3.27
N ASP A 463 9.29 -30.48 2.32
CA ASP A 463 10.65 -30.95 2.57
C ASP A 463 11.49 -29.97 3.40
N SER A 464 12.71 -30.36 3.76
CA SER A 464 13.64 -29.55 4.57
C SER A 464 13.99 -28.20 3.92
N ASP A 465 13.89 -28.08 2.59
CA ASP A 465 14.13 -26.85 1.83
C ASP A 465 12.87 -25.98 1.70
N GLY A 466 11.73 -26.48 2.20
CA GLY A 466 10.42 -25.83 2.14
C GLY A 466 9.68 -26.06 0.82
N VAL A 467 10.11 -27.01 -0.01
CA VAL A 467 9.42 -27.40 -1.24
C VAL A 467 8.19 -28.23 -0.91
N VAL A 468 7.07 -27.92 -1.55
CA VAL A 468 5.79 -28.61 -1.35
C VAL A 468 5.53 -29.59 -2.49
N ASP A 469 5.21 -30.81 -2.16
CA ASP A 469 4.81 -31.81 -3.14
C ASP A 469 3.39 -31.55 -3.64
N ILE A 470 3.25 -31.62 -4.95
CA ILE A 470 1.97 -31.45 -5.63
C ILE A 470 1.75 -32.54 -6.67
N ASN A 471 0.49 -33.03 -6.78
CA ASN A 471 0.11 -34.13 -7.68
C ASN A 471 1.00 -35.36 -7.48
N MET A 472 1.30 -35.73 -6.23
CA MET A 472 2.31 -36.71 -5.89
C MET A 472 1.81 -37.65 -4.79
N TRP A 473 2.26 -38.90 -4.85
CA TRP A 473 2.10 -39.87 -3.78
C TRP A 473 3.34 -39.87 -2.91
N GLU A 474 3.12 -39.84 -1.59
CA GLU A 474 4.18 -39.97 -0.60
C GLU A 474 3.94 -41.25 0.25
N GLU A 475 5.00 -42.02 0.45
CA GLU A 475 5.00 -43.15 1.36
C GLU A 475 5.61 -42.75 2.69
N ILE A 476 4.83 -42.83 3.76
CA ILE A 476 5.22 -42.46 5.11
C ILE A 476 4.91 -43.65 6.02
N ASP A 477 5.92 -44.21 6.63
CA ASP A 477 5.78 -45.40 7.49
C ASP A 477 5.00 -46.57 6.82
N GLY A 478 5.26 -46.81 5.54
CA GLY A 478 4.61 -47.86 4.78
C GLY A 478 3.16 -47.58 4.39
N THR A 479 2.68 -46.36 4.62
CA THR A 479 1.33 -45.88 4.26
C THR A 479 1.42 -44.81 3.17
N TYR A 480 0.57 -44.92 2.14
CA TYR A 480 0.57 -43.99 1.04
C TYR A 480 -0.45 -42.86 1.26
N TYR A 481 -0.01 -41.64 0.96
CA TYR A 481 -0.80 -40.40 1.00
C TYR A 481 -0.70 -39.69 -0.34
N TYR A 482 -1.77 -39.01 -0.78
CA TYR A 482 -1.75 -38.25 -2.02
C TYR A 482 -1.93 -36.75 -1.76
N PHE A 483 -1.02 -35.96 -2.31
CA PHE A 483 -1.05 -34.50 -2.28
C PHE A 483 -1.51 -33.99 -3.65
N GLY A 484 -2.61 -33.22 -3.67
CA GLY A 484 -3.23 -32.74 -4.90
C GLY A 484 -2.49 -31.57 -5.54
N LYS A 485 -3.04 -31.06 -6.61
CA LYS A 485 -2.46 -29.93 -7.37
C LYS A 485 -2.29 -28.62 -6.55
N ASP A 486 -2.99 -28.47 -5.44
CA ASP A 486 -2.90 -27.36 -4.50
C ASP A 486 -2.05 -27.71 -3.27
N GLY A 487 -1.27 -28.80 -3.34
CA GLY A 487 -0.41 -29.32 -2.29
C GLY A 487 -1.13 -29.92 -1.10
N LYS A 488 -2.48 -29.91 -1.09
CA LYS A 488 -3.25 -30.43 0.04
C LYS A 488 -3.35 -31.94 -0.01
N MET A 489 -3.15 -32.57 1.13
CA MET A 489 -3.41 -33.99 1.32
C MET A 489 -4.88 -34.31 1.06
N TYR A 490 -5.13 -35.28 0.21
CA TYR A 490 -6.47 -35.81 -0.02
C TYR A 490 -6.87 -36.68 1.16
N LYS A 491 -8.03 -36.42 1.73
CA LYS A 491 -8.59 -37.22 2.82
C LYS A 491 -10.09 -37.31 2.77
N ASN A 492 -10.63 -38.39 3.35
CA ASN A 492 -12.07 -38.67 3.47
C ASN A 492 -12.78 -38.60 2.11
N LYS A 493 -12.21 -39.20 1.07
CA LYS A 493 -12.78 -39.14 -0.29
C LYS A 493 -12.37 -40.33 -1.17
N VAL A 494 -13.22 -40.60 -2.18
CA VAL A 494 -12.83 -41.39 -3.34
C VAL A 494 -12.30 -40.43 -4.39
N ALA A 495 -11.08 -40.61 -4.84
CA ALA A 495 -10.40 -39.73 -5.79
C ALA A 495 -10.08 -40.49 -7.09
N ASN A 496 -10.24 -39.81 -8.23
CA ASN A 496 -9.63 -40.25 -9.48
C ASN A 496 -8.26 -39.58 -9.59
N ILE A 497 -7.22 -40.39 -9.66
CA ILE A 497 -5.83 -39.96 -9.77
C ILE A 497 -5.24 -40.70 -10.97
N ASP A 498 -4.83 -39.97 -11.98
CA ASP A 498 -4.22 -40.47 -13.23
C ASP A 498 -5.04 -41.54 -13.95
N GLY A 499 -6.37 -41.50 -13.76
CA GLY A 499 -7.33 -42.41 -14.40
C GLY A 499 -7.81 -43.56 -13.53
N ASP A 500 -7.11 -43.86 -12.44
CA ASP A 500 -7.52 -44.87 -11.46
C ASP A 500 -8.23 -44.22 -10.25
N TYR A 501 -9.07 -45.00 -9.59
CA TYR A 501 -9.79 -44.56 -8.40
C TYR A 501 -9.21 -45.16 -7.14
N TYR A 502 -9.07 -44.34 -6.09
CA TYR A 502 -8.55 -44.69 -4.78
C TYR A 502 -9.47 -44.19 -3.67
N ILE A 503 -9.44 -44.84 -2.53
CA ILE A 503 -10.08 -44.36 -1.30
C ILE A 503 -9.00 -43.79 -0.39
N LEU A 504 -9.15 -42.53 0.01
CA LEU A 504 -8.31 -41.87 1.02
C LEU A 504 -9.18 -41.69 2.28
N GLU A 505 -8.73 -42.26 3.39
CA GLU A 505 -9.44 -42.25 4.67
C GLU A 505 -9.48 -40.85 5.31
N SER A 506 -10.08 -40.76 6.47
CA SER A 506 -10.23 -39.49 7.19
C SER A 506 -8.90 -38.90 7.67
N ASP A 507 -7.89 -39.71 7.88
CA ASP A 507 -6.50 -39.32 8.18
C ASP A 507 -5.65 -39.08 6.92
N GLY A 508 -6.16 -39.45 5.74
CA GLY A 508 -5.50 -39.31 4.44
C GLY A 508 -4.88 -40.61 3.93
N SER A 509 -4.81 -41.64 4.74
CA SER A 509 -4.20 -42.93 4.36
C SER A 509 -4.95 -43.54 3.17
N MET A 510 -4.21 -44.11 2.22
CA MET A 510 -4.76 -44.87 1.10
C MET A 510 -5.21 -46.25 1.58
N VAL A 511 -6.43 -46.63 1.25
CA VAL A 511 -6.94 -47.99 1.51
C VAL A 511 -6.34 -48.96 0.52
N THR A 512 -5.70 -50.02 1.03
CA THR A 512 -5.18 -51.15 0.26
C THR A 512 -5.82 -52.45 0.75
N ALA A 513 -5.84 -53.46 -0.09
CA ALA A 513 -6.18 -54.85 0.32
C ALA A 513 -4.90 -55.62 0.62
N ASP A 514 -4.94 -56.56 1.59
CA ASP A 514 -3.75 -57.28 2.05
C ASP A 514 -3.22 -58.27 0.98
N GLU A 515 -3.94 -59.35 0.69
CA GLU A 515 -3.45 -60.39 -0.24
C GLU A 515 -4.25 -60.48 -1.54
N HIS A 516 -5.53 -60.15 -1.50
CA HIS A 516 -6.47 -60.26 -2.63
C HIS A 516 -7.38 -59.04 -2.67
N ASN A 517 -8.10 -58.82 -3.80
CA ASN A 517 -9.12 -57.79 -3.86
C ASN A 517 -10.14 -57.99 -2.73
N GLU A 518 -10.44 -56.91 -2.00
CA GLU A 518 -11.35 -56.91 -0.86
C GLU A 518 -12.56 -55.97 -1.09
N LEU A 519 -13.71 -56.33 -0.46
CA LEU A 519 -14.86 -55.44 -0.43
C LEU A 519 -14.69 -54.46 0.73
N TYR A 520 -14.73 -53.17 0.42
CA TYR A 520 -14.52 -52.09 1.41
C TYR A 520 -15.73 -51.17 1.41
N GLU A 521 -16.27 -50.88 2.59
CA GLU A 521 -17.36 -49.94 2.74
C GLU A 521 -16.84 -48.53 3.09
N PHE A 522 -17.13 -47.57 2.21
CA PHE A 522 -16.78 -46.17 2.42
C PHE A 522 -17.97 -45.28 2.16
N LYS A 523 -18.38 -44.46 3.15
CA LYS A 523 -19.52 -43.54 3.06
C LYS A 523 -20.81 -44.20 2.56
N ASN A 524 -21.18 -45.34 3.17
CA ASN A 524 -22.37 -46.16 2.83
C ASN A 524 -22.37 -46.66 1.37
N LYS A 525 -21.23 -46.80 0.76
CA LYS A 525 -21.05 -47.41 -0.55
C LYS A 525 -19.97 -48.50 -0.46
N ILE A 526 -20.18 -49.59 -1.20
CA ILE A 526 -19.23 -50.69 -1.22
C ILE A 526 -18.40 -50.59 -2.50
N TYR A 527 -17.10 -50.76 -2.34
CA TYR A 527 -16.10 -50.76 -3.39
C TYR A 527 -15.33 -52.07 -3.36
N ALA A 528 -14.65 -52.39 -4.43
CA ALA A 528 -13.64 -53.47 -4.42
C ALA A 528 -12.25 -52.85 -4.57
N VAL A 529 -11.45 -53.00 -3.54
CA VAL A 529 -10.09 -52.47 -3.46
C VAL A 529 -9.08 -53.57 -3.83
N ARG A 530 -8.07 -53.21 -4.60
CA ARG A 530 -6.94 -54.11 -4.93
C ARG A 530 -5.79 -53.92 -3.97
N THR A 531 -4.82 -54.83 -4.04
CA THR A 531 -3.60 -54.75 -3.24
C THR A 531 -2.73 -53.51 -3.50
N ASP A 532 -2.88 -52.92 -4.70
CA ASP A 532 -2.22 -51.65 -5.08
C ASP A 532 -3.06 -50.42 -4.73
N GLY A 533 -4.14 -50.57 -3.96
CA GLY A 533 -5.06 -49.50 -3.59
C GLY A 533 -6.06 -49.08 -4.68
N THR A 534 -5.88 -49.51 -5.93
CA THR A 534 -6.79 -49.14 -7.00
C THR A 534 -8.14 -49.81 -6.86
N LEU A 535 -9.23 -49.12 -7.22
CA LEU A 535 -10.57 -49.66 -7.19
C LEU A 535 -10.89 -50.47 -8.47
N VAL A 536 -11.73 -51.50 -8.33
CA VAL A 536 -12.32 -52.18 -9.48
C VAL A 536 -13.41 -51.29 -10.08
N THR A 537 -13.23 -50.83 -11.30
CA THR A 537 -14.15 -49.92 -11.98
C THR A 537 -14.68 -50.51 -13.30
N GLY A 538 -15.94 -50.22 -13.64
CA GLY A 538 -16.56 -50.58 -14.94
C GLY A 538 -16.63 -52.06 -15.28
N LYS A 539 -16.38 -52.96 -14.33
CA LYS A 539 -16.26 -54.42 -14.57
C LYS A 539 -16.80 -55.28 -13.42
N CYS A 540 -16.87 -56.58 -13.70
CA CYS A 540 -17.20 -57.55 -12.67
C CYS A 540 -15.93 -58.04 -11.95
N ALA A 541 -16.05 -58.32 -10.64
CA ALA A 541 -15.10 -59.07 -9.85
C ALA A 541 -15.80 -60.20 -9.09
N LYS A 542 -15.00 -61.17 -8.62
CA LYS A 542 -15.49 -62.30 -7.82
C LYS A 542 -14.94 -62.19 -6.39
N PHE A 543 -15.86 -62.43 -5.44
CA PHE A 543 -15.52 -62.53 -4.01
C PHE A 543 -16.30 -63.73 -3.45
N ASP A 544 -15.67 -64.59 -2.74
CA ASP A 544 -16.23 -65.84 -2.17
C ASP A 544 -17.07 -66.66 -3.19
N GLY A 545 -16.55 -66.77 -4.41
CA GLY A 545 -17.19 -67.52 -5.49
C GLY A 545 -18.37 -66.82 -6.15
N LYS A 546 -18.85 -65.69 -5.65
CA LYS A 546 -19.95 -64.85 -6.18
C LYS A 546 -19.40 -63.74 -7.07
N LYS A 547 -20.18 -63.33 -8.05
CA LYS A 547 -19.83 -62.29 -9.01
C LYS A 547 -20.58 -61.00 -8.76
N TYR A 548 -19.89 -59.89 -8.72
CA TYR A 548 -20.36 -58.54 -8.44
C TYR A 548 -20.02 -57.63 -9.60
N TYR A 549 -20.76 -56.55 -9.76
CA TYR A 549 -20.45 -55.50 -10.76
C TYR A 549 -20.28 -54.15 -10.11
N PHE A 550 -19.19 -53.50 -10.44
CA PHE A 550 -18.81 -52.14 -10.00
C PHE A 550 -18.95 -51.18 -11.19
N ASN A 551 -19.61 -50.05 -10.97
CA ASN A 551 -19.76 -49.04 -12.00
C ASN A 551 -18.43 -48.34 -12.36
N ALA A 552 -18.48 -47.37 -13.29
CA ALA A 552 -17.28 -46.63 -13.72
C ALA A 552 -16.57 -45.84 -12.59
N SER A 553 -17.26 -45.54 -11.47
CA SER A 553 -16.70 -44.90 -10.30
C SER A 553 -16.35 -45.89 -9.16
N GLY A 554 -16.34 -47.19 -9.46
CA GLY A 554 -16.00 -48.26 -8.51
C GLY A 554 -17.11 -48.66 -7.54
N VAL A 555 -18.31 -48.07 -7.60
CA VAL A 555 -19.40 -48.37 -6.65
C VAL A 555 -20.13 -49.67 -7.04
N LEU A 556 -20.24 -50.57 -6.06
CA LEU A 556 -21.04 -51.80 -6.20
C LEU A 556 -22.49 -51.51 -6.65
N GLN A 557 -22.95 -52.24 -7.64
CA GLN A 557 -24.32 -52.11 -8.13
C GLN A 557 -25.20 -53.17 -7.52
N THR A 558 -26.29 -52.75 -6.86
CA THR A 558 -27.28 -53.61 -6.21
C THR A 558 -28.68 -53.37 -6.77
N ASN A 559 -29.55 -54.37 -6.68
CA ASN A 559 -30.95 -54.32 -7.15
C ASN A 559 -31.10 -53.77 -8.58
N LYS A 560 -30.18 -54.09 -9.48
CA LYS A 560 -30.11 -53.40 -10.79
C LYS A 560 -29.85 -54.36 -11.94
N ILE A 561 -30.50 -54.04 -13.07
CA ILE A 561 -30.15 -54.68 -14.34
C ILE A 561 -29.00 -53.88 -14.97
N ILE A 562 -27.92 -54.55 -15.25
CA ILE A 562 -26.71 -53.97 -15.88
C ILE A 562 -26.57 -54.59 -17.27
N GLN A 563 -26.37 -53.75 -18.29
CA GLN A 563 -26.05 -54.19 -19.64
C GLN A 563 -24.53 -54.26 -19.80
N LEU A 564 -24.03 -55.46 -20.12
CA LEU A 564 -22.62 -55.69 -20.41
C LEU A 564 -22.51 -56.25 -21.83
N GLY A 565 -22.00 -55.43 -22.73
CA GLY A 565 -22.03 -55.75 -24.16
C GLY A 565 -23.45 -55.97 -24.69
N LYS A 566 -23.69 -57.11 -25.32
CA LYS A 566 -25.02 -57.45 -25.89
C LYS A 566 -26.00 -58.05 -24.89
N HIS A 567 -25.57 -58.31 -23.63
CA HIS A 567 -26.34 -59.08 -22.65
C HIS A 567 -26.73 -58.24 -21.44
N LYS A 568 -27.86 -58.56 -20.82
CA LYS A 568 -28.31 -57.96 -19.55
C LYS A 568 -28.14 -58.97 -18.42
N TYR A 569 -27.74 -58.44 -17.26
CA TYR A 569 -27.52 -59.19 -16.04
C TYR A 569 -28.24 -58.49 -14.89
N TYR A 570 -28.70 -59.27 -13.90
CA TYR A 570 -29.31 -58.70 -12.71
C TYR A 570 -28.42 -58.99 -11.48
N PHE A 571 -28.14 -57.92 -10.74
CA PHE A 571 -27.46 -58.01 -9.46
C PHE A 571 -28.49 -57.78 -8.35
N ASN A 572 -28.55 -58.68 -7.36
CA ASN A 572 -29.54 -58.65 -6.27
C ASN A 572 -29.26 -57.54 -5.24
N SER A 573 -30.02 -57.50 -4.13
CA SER A 573 -29.83 -56.54 -3.04
C SER A 573 -28.45 -56.58 -2.41
N ASN A 574 -27.79 -57.73 -2.42
CA ASN A 574 -26.42 -57.92 -1.92
C ASN A 574 -25.36 -57.65 -3.00
N GLY A 575 -25.76 -57.24 -4.21
CA GLY A 575 -24.86 -57.01 -5.34
C GLY A 575 -24.41 -58.28 -6.05
N GLU A 576 -24.93 -59.46 -5.70
CA GLU A 576 -24.54 -60.75 -6.28
C GLU A 576 -25.23 -60.94 -7.62
N LEU A 577 -24.51 -61.44 -8.60
CA LEU A 577 -25.05 -61.87 -9.89
C LEU A 577 -26.05 -63.02 -9.69
N VAL A 578 -27.30 -62.80 -10.10
CA VAL A 578 -28.31 -63.84 -10.04
C VAL A 578 -28.21 -64.77 -11.25
N THR A 579 -28.05 -66.06 -11.00
CA THR A 579 -27.92 -67.12 -12.02
C THR A 579 -28.99 -68.16 -11.84
N ASN A 580 -29.41 -68.77 -12.95
CA ASN A 580 -30.29 -69.93 -12.97
C ASN A 580 -31.62 -69.81 -12.18
N LYS A 581 -32.24 -68.58 -12.21
CA LYS A 581 -33.45 -68.25 -11.44
C LYS A 581 -34.50 -67.51 -12.28
N LYS A 582 -35.77 -67.69 -11.90
CA LYS A 582 -36.89 -66.84 -12.34
C LYS A 582 -36.98 -65.63 -11.37
N ILE A 583 -37.03 -64.45 -11.92
CA ILE A 583 -36.95 -63.20 -11.12
C ILE A 583 -38.04 -62.25 -11.59
N LYS A 584 -38.73 -61.58 -10.66
CA LYS A 584 -39.67 -60.50 -10.97
C LYS A 584 -38.99 -59.15 -10.62
N ILE A 585 -38.78 -58.30 -11.63
CA ILE A 585 -38.15 -56.99 -11.47
C ILE A 585 -39.11 -55.95 -12.04
N ASN A 586 -39.53 -54.99 -11.22
CA ASN A 586 -40.47 -53.92 -11.59
C ASN A 586 -41.73 -54.47 -12.31
N GLY A 587 -42.31 -55.54 -11.74
CA GLY A 587 -43.51 -56.17 -12.28
C GLY A 587 -43.30 -57.13 -13.49
N ARG A 588 -42.11 -57.10 -14.11
CA ARG A 588 -41.81 -57.96 -15.31
C ARG A 588 -41.01 -59.18 -14.88
N ILE A 589 -41.33 -60.30 -15.50
CA ILE A 589 -40.63 -61.57 -15.25
C ILE A 589 -39.45 -61.71 -16.21
N TYR A 590 -38.32 -62.13 -15.63
CA TYR A 590 -37.07 -62.46 -16.30
C TYR A 590 -36.62 -63.89 -15.90
N TYR A 591 -35.84 -64.50 -16.76
CA TYR A 591 -35.16 -65.77 -16.50
C TYR A 591 -33.69 -65.56 -16.68
N SER A 592 -32.87 -65.84 -15.64
CA SER A 592 -31.43 -65.78 -15.73
C SER A 592 -30.85 -67.17 -16.11
N SER A 593 -29.95 -67.20 -17.06
CA SER A 593 -29.20 -68.39 -17.44
C SER A 593 -28.21 -68.87 -16.35
N LYS A 594 -27.54 -70.00 -16.57
CA LYS A 594 -26.41 -70.46 -15.73
C LYS A 594 -25.27 -69.43 -15.66
N THR A 595 -25.11 -68.61 -16.71
CA THR A 595 -24.10 -67.53 -16.77
C THR A 595 -24.66 -66.17 -16.36
N GLY A 596 -25.94 -66.12 -15.92
CA GLY A 596 -26.61 -64.89 -15.45
C GLY A 596 -27.23 -64.03 -16.55
N ILE A 597 -27.22 -64.42 -17.82
CA ILE A 597 -27.84 -63.67 -18.91
C ILE A 597 -29.35 -63.68 -18.72
N LEU A 598 -29.96 -62.47 -18.72
CA LEU A 598 -31.40 -62.30 -18.60
C LEU A 598 -32.12 -62.45 -19.94
N SER A 599 -33.29 -63.15 -19.91
CA SER A 599 -34.23 -63.31 -21.02
C SER A 599 -35.64 -63.11 -20.49
N THR A 600 -36.59 -62.61 -21.32
CA THR A 600 -38.00 -62.55 -21.02
C THR A 600 -38.74 -63.88 -21.42
N LYS A 601 -38.03 -64.76 -22.11
CA LYS A 601 -38.53 -66.08 -22.45
C LYS A 601 -37.79 -67.17 -21.68
N LYS A 602 -38.49 -68.19 -21.15
CA LYS A 602 -37.85 -69.34 -20.53
C LYS A 602 -37.13 -70.12 -21.65
N LYS A 603 -35.81 -70.22 -21.63
CA LYS A 603 -35.05 -71.11 -22.52
C LYS A 603 -34.93 -72.50 -21.94
#